data_bf918b9c5fa3ee54f89642024fb92fdd
#
_entry.id   bf918b9c5fa3ee54f89642024fb92fdd
#
_cell.length_a   1.000
_cell.length_b   1.000
_cell.length_c   1.000
_cell.angle_alpha   90.00
_cell.angle_beta   90.00
_cell.angle_gamma   90.00
#
_symmetry.space_group_name_H-M   'P 1'
#
loop_
_entity.id
_entity.type
_entity.pdbx_description
1 polymer ?
#
loop_
_entity_poly.entity_id
_entity_poly.type
_entity_poly.pdbx_seq_one_letter_code
_entity_poly.pdbx_strand_id
1 'polypeptide(L)'
;RGERSKVYRMSDGSEQAEYCFAPIHEYNEETKEFVEIDCTLVEDSGGVHVCGGRKRFNARFSRETEGCGLFTIESGGRILRISSKPQAIKGRRITERSVPEIKRSADGGKPHDVLRYAEAVSGCDIEYSVNGNGVKENIIISEKAEVYRFPFVIETEGVTYRADGTDRSVSFTCSESGEDVFRIPAPYMYDGAGEV
;
A
#
# COMPACT_ATOMS: atom_id res chain seq x y z
N ARG A 1 6.78 4.51 24.71
CA ARG A 1 6.37 4.20 23.34
C ARG A 1 6.23 2.70 23.17
N GLY A 2 5.30 2.25 22.38
CA GLY A 2 5.11 0.87 21.96
C GLY A 2 4.93 0.79 20.46
N GLU A 3 4.90 -0.42 19.89
CA GLU A 3 4.76 -0.64 18.44
C GLU A 3 3.58 0.13 17.83
N ARG A 4 2.45 0.19 18.55
CA ARG A 4 1.19 0.80 18.10
C ARG A 4 0.71 1.93 19.00
N SER A 5 1.57 2.47 19.87
CA SER A 5 1.16 3.48 20.84
C SER A 5 2.16 4.59 21.01
N LYS A 6 1.65 5.80 21.24
CA LYS A 6 2.38 6.97 21.71
C LYS A 6 1.84 7.41 23.06
N VAL A 7 2.72 7.88 23.93
CA VAL A 7 2.34 8.50 25.19
C VAL A 7 2.87 9.93 25.18
N TYR A 8 2.01 10.85 25.41
CA TYR A 8 2.29 12.28 25.50
C TYR A 8 2.16 12.72 26.96
N ARG A 9 3.15 13.47 27.45
CA ARG A 9 3.03 14.15 28.74
C ARG A 9 2.47 15.56 28.50
N MET A 10 1.32 15.83 29.09
CA MET A 10 0.63 17.10 28.96
C MET A 10 1.24 18.15 29.90
N SER A 11 0.95 19.43 29.64
CA SER A 11 1.47 20.55 30.44
C SER A 11 0.97 20.56 31.89
N ASP A 12 -0.16 19.93 32.15
CA ASP A 12 -0.74 19.75 33.51
C ASP A 12 -0.15 18.56 34.28
N GLY A 13 0.80 17.84 33.68
CA GLY A 13 1.45 16.65 34.25
C GLY A 13 0.69 15.36 34.03
N SER A 14 -0.49 15.37 33.40
CA SER A 14 -1.20 14.16 33.00
C SER A 14 -0.53 13.49 31.80
N GLU A 15 -0.87 12.23 31.56
CA GLU A 15 -0.41 11.47 30.38
C GLU A 15 -1.60 11.09 29.51
N GLN A 16 -1.44 11.28 28.20
CA GLN A 16 -2.40 10.84 27.19
C GLN A 16 -1.75 9.74 26.35
N ALA A 17 -2.43 8.63 26.17
CA ALA A 17 -2.00 7.54 25.30
C ALA A 17 -2.85 7.53 24.02
N GLU A 18 -2.18 7.48 22.87
CA GLU A 18 -2.77 7.25 21.57
C GLU A 18 -2.45 5.83 21.12
N TYR A 19 -3.46 5.11 20.65
CA TYR A 19 -3.31 3.75 20.10
C TYR A 19 -3.72 3.74 18.63
N CYS A 20 -2.86 3.13 17.78
CA CYS A 20 -3.08 3.01 16.35
C CYS A 20 -3.35 1.56 15.96
N PHE A 21 -4.21 1.33 14.97
CA PHE A 21 -4.46 -0.01 14.43
C PHE A 21 -3.24 -0.58 13.69
N ALA A 22 -2.52 0.26 12.93
CA ALA A 22 -1.27 -0.11 12.29
C ALA A 22 -0.07 0.18 13.20
N PRO A 23 1.03 -0.56 13.06
CA PRO A 23 2.29 -0.20 13.69
C PRO A 23 2.73 1.20 13.27
N ILE A 24 3.16 1.99 14.25
CA ILE A 24 3.72 3.33 14.06
C ILE A 24 5.16 3.42 14.51
N HIS A 25 5.64 2.40 15.20
CA HIS A 25 7.03 2.23 15.59
C HIS A 25 7.50 0.81 15.32
N GLU A 26 8.77 0.67 15.06
CA GLU A 26 9.49 -0.60 15.06
C GLU A 26 10.54 -0.60 16.16
N TYR A 27 10.82 -1.78 16.71
CA TYR A 27 11.84 -1.93 17.74
C TYR A 27 13.23 -2.00 17.09
N ASN A 28 14.11 -1.11 17.51
CA ASN A 28 15.50 -1.11 17.09
C ASN A 28 16.34 -1.92 18.08
N GLU A 29 16.84 -3.07 17.63
CA GLU A 29 17.62 -3.98 18.46
C GLU A 29 18.99 -3.39 18.89
N GLU A 30 19.54 -2.46 18.14
CA GLU A 30 20.83 -1.83 18.47
C GLU A 30 20.69 -0.78 19.57
N THR A 31 19.68 0.10 19.44
CA THR A 31 19.42 1.17 20.40
C THR A 31 18.51 0.73 21.55
N LYS A 32 17.89 -0.45 21.43
CA LYS A 32 16.87 -0.98 22.38
C LYS A 32 15.68 -0.04 22.57
N GLU A 33 15.32 0.70 21.53
CA GLU A 33 14.24 1.69 21.56
C GLU A 33 13.24 1.48 20.43
N PHE A 34 12.01 1.95 20.65
CA PHE A 34 11.01 2.05 19.60
C PHE A 34 11.27 3.31 18.75
N VAL A 35 11.54 3.11 17.46
CA VAL A 35 11.79 4.15 16.45
C VAL A 35 10.54 4.29 15.58
N GLU A 36 10.21 5.50 15.20
CA GLU A 36 9.08 5.81 14.35
C GLU A 36 9.26 5.23 12.94
N ILE A 37 8.21 4.57 12.43
CA ILE A 37 8.19 4.08 11.05
C ILE A 37 7.99 5.27 10.12
N ASP A 38 8.94 5.48 9.21
CA ASP A 38 8.87 6.51 8.18
C ASP A 38 8.30 5.91 6.90
N CYS A 39 7.11 6.36 6.53
CA CYS A 39 6.41 5.97 5.30
C CYS A 39 6.43 7.05 4.23
N THR A 40 7.30 8.05 4.35
CA THR A 40 7.48 9.11 3.35
C THR A 40 7.85 8.52 1.99
N LEU A 41 7.20 9.00 0.94
CA LEU A 41 7.50 8.61 -0.43
C LEU A 41 8.57 9.54 -1.03
N VAL A 42 9.57 8.95 -1.65
CA VAL A 42 10.63 9.67 -2.37
C VAL A 42 10.77 9.13 -3.78
N GLU A 43 11.10 10.01 -4.71
CA GLU A 43 11.32 9.68 -6.11
C GLU A 43 12.81 9.57 -6.41
N ASP A 44 13.19 8.55 -7.18
CA ASP A 44 14.54 8.38 -7.75
C ASP A 44 14.46 7.98 -9.24
N SER A 45 15.61 7.66 -9.83
CA SER A 45 15.68 7.20 -11.23
C SER A 45 14.94 5.88 -11.51
N GLY A 46 14.67 5.08 -10.49
CA GLY A 46 14.00 3.77 -10.60
C GLY A 46 12.51 3.80 -10.27
N GLY A 47 11.95 4.95 -9.89
CA GLY A 47 10.54 5.10 -9.52
C GLY A 47 10.31 5.82 -8.20
N VAL A 48 9.15 5.59 -7.60
CA VAL A 48 8.82 6.09 -6.27
C VAL A 48 8.98 4.96 -5.26
N HIS A 49 9.63 5.22 -4.16
CA HIS A 49 9.81 4.24 -3.09
C HIS A 49 9.58 4.87 -1.71
N VAL A 50 9.36 4.02 -0.72
CA VAL A 50 9.22 4.47 0.66
C VAL A 50 10.58 4.82 1.23
N CYS A 51 10.73 6.06 1.71
CA CYS A 51 11.94 6.53 2.38
C CYS A 51 12.14 5.85 3.73
N GLY A 52 13.39 5.79 4.13
CA GLY A 52 13.78 5.50 5.49
C GLY A 52 14.13 4.04 5.77
N GLY A 53 14.83 3.87 6.86
CA GLY A 53 15.59 2.72 7.31
C GLY A 53 14.79 1.45 7.58
N ARG A 54 15.03 0.81 8.69
CA ARG A 54 14.48 -0.50 9.03
C ARG A 54 12.97 -0.55 8.92
N LYS A 55 12.47 -1.42 8.03
CA LYS A 55 11.05 -1.65 7.80
C LYS A 55 10.79 -3.14 7.74
N ARG A 56 9.59 -3.54 8.14
CA ARG A 56 9.10 -4.91 7.94
C ARG A 56 9.05 -5.28 6.47
N PHE A 57 8.92 -4.27 5.60
CA PHE A 57 8.87 -4.44 4.15
C PHE A 57 9.43 -3.19 3.44
N ASN A 58 9.83 -3.36 2.20
CA ASN A 58 10.13 -2.28 1.27
C ASN A 58 9.03 -2.24 0.20
N ALA A 59 8.61 -1.04 -0.19
CA ALA A 59 7.69 -0.86 -1.29
C ALA A 59 8.29 0.08 -2.34
N ARG A 60 8.17 -0.30 -3.62
CA ARG A 60 8.61 0.48 -4.77
C ARG A 60 7.50 0.53 -5.81
N PHE A 61 7.20 1.71 -6.30
CA PHE A 61 6.16 1.98 -7.28
C PHE A 61 6.79 2.39 -8.61
N SER A 62 6.16 2.03 -9.70
CA SER A 62 6.63 2.35 -11.05
C SER A 62 6.53 3.84 -11.35
N ARG A 63 7.42 4.33 -12.20
CA ARG A 63 7.40 5.72 -12.69
C ARG A 63 6.25 5.99 -13.66
N GLU A 64 5.69 4.97 -14.25
CA GLU A 64 4.62 5.06 -15.23
C GLU A 64 3.86 3.73 -15.30
N THR A 65 2.63 3.77 -15.74
CA THR A 65 1.79 2.57 -15.87
C THR A 65 2.10 1.75 -17.12
N GLU A 66 2.90 2.28 -18.05
CA GLU A 66 3.31 1.57 -19.24
C GLU A 66 4.25 0.40 -18.91
N GLY A 67 3.98 -0.75 -19.47
CA GLY A 67 4.86 -1.91 -19.37
C GLY A 67 4.68 -2.80 -18.16
N CYS A 68 3.59 -2.65 -17.40
CA CYS A 68 3.07 -3.68 -16.51
C CYS A 68 3.39 -3.61 -15.01
N GLY A 69 4.30 -2.81 -14.51
CA GLY A 69 4.56 -2.75 -13.07
C GLY A 69 3.74 -1.65 -12.39
N LEU A 70 2.91 -1.95 -11.38
CA LEU A 70 2.34 -0.93 -10.51
C LEU A 70 3.20 -0.76 -9.27
N PHE A 71 3.43 -1.84 -8.54
CA PHE A 71 4.34 -1.82 -7.41
C PHE A 71 4.95 -3.19 -7.08
N THR A 72 6.03 -3.14 -6.34
CA THR A 72 6.71 -4.30 -5.76
C THR A 72 6.79 -4.10 -4.25
N ILE A 73 6.47 -5.13 -3.48
CA ILE A 73 6.69 -5.19 -2.05
C ILE A 73 7.65 -6.33 -1.73
N GLU A 74 8.60 -6.07 -0.85
CA GLU A 74 9.62 -7.02 -0.40
C GLU A 74 9.64 -7.11 1.11
N SER A 75 9.70 -8.32 1.65
CA SER A 75 9.84 -8.59 3.07
C SER A 75 10.73 -9.81 3.30
N GLY A 76 11.85 -9.64 3.99
CA GLY A 76 12.78 -10.73 4.31
C GLY A 76 13.26 -11.52 3.10
N GLY A 77 13.52 -10.86 1.97
CA GLY A 77 13.95 -11.49 0.71
C GLY A 77 12.82 -12.18 -0.08
N ARG A 78 11.56 -12.03 0.33
CA ARG A 78 10.38 -12.52 -0.39
C ARG A 78 9.73 -11.36 -1.11
N ILE A 79 9.31 -11.58 -2.35
CA ILE A 79 8.85 -10.52 -3.24
C ILE A 79 7.44 -10.81 -3.74
N LEU A 80 6.62 -9.76 -3.76
CA LEU A 80 5.33 -9.70 -4.40
C LEU A 80 5.33 -8.52 -5.37
N ARG A 81 5.12 -8.78 -6.68
CA ARG A 81 4.94 -7.76 -7.72
C ARG A 81 3.51 -7.75 -8.18
N ILE A 82 2.92 -6.58 -8.24
CA ILE A 82 1.57 -6.38 -8.76
C ILE A 82 1.64 -5.52 -10.01
N SER A 83 1.02 -5.99 -11.07
CA SER A 83 0.93 -5.33 -12.36
C SER A 83 -0.51 -5.26 -12.82
N SER A 84 -0.90 -4.18 -13.49
CA SER A 84 -2.16 -4.16 -14.21
C SER A 84 -2.04 -4.97 -15.49
N LYS A 85 -3.04 -5.76 -15.82
CA LYS A 85 -3.10 -6.44 -17.11
C LYS A 85 -3.77 -5.52 -18.12
N PRO A 86 -3.08 -5.11 -19.21
CA PRO A 86 -3.70 -4.31 -20.25
C PRO A 86 -4.73 -5.16 -20.99
N GLN A 87 -5.93 -5.23 -20.47
CA GLN A 87 -7.07 -5.74 -21.23
C GLN A 87 -8.06 -4.60 -21.41
N ALA A 88 -8.44 -4.35 -22.64
CA ALA A 88 -9.56 -3.48 -22.96
C ALA A 88 -10.81 -4.04 -22.27
N ILE A 89 -11.13 -3.51 -21.11
CA ILE A 89 -12.42 -3.70 -20.48
C ILE A 89 -13.38 -2.94 -21.38
N LYS A 90 -14.37 -3.63 -21.98
CA LYS A 90 -15.36 -3.09 -22.89
C LYS A 90 -15.43 -1.55 -22.91
N GLY A 91 -14.74 -0.90 -23.87
CA GLY A 91 -14.76 0.53 -24.08
C GLY A 91 -13.84 1.40 -23.20
N ARG A 92 -13.12 0.83 -22.22
CA ARG A 92 -12.14 1.56 -21.41
C ARG A 92 -10.72 1.13 -21.79
N ARG A 93 -9.88 2.09 -22.10
CA ARG A 93 -8.46 1.88 -22.33
C ARG A 93 -7.70 2.09 -21.04
N ILE A 94 -6.69 1.25 -20.77
CA ILE A 94 -5.61 1.61 -19.85
C ILE A 94 -4.86 2.75 -20.51
N THR A 95 -4.68 3.83 -19.81
CA THR A 95 -3.87 4.95 -20.28
C THR A 95 -2.43 4.47 -20.36
N GLU A 96 -1.88 4.49 -21.55
CA GLU A 96 -0.57 3.91 -21.85
C GLU A 96 0.56 4.58 -21.04
N ARG A 97 0.31 5.75 -20.44
CA ARG A 97 1.32 6.47 -19.70
C ARG A 97 0.72 7.41 -18.64
N SER A 98 0.41 6.87 -17.47
CA SER A 98 0.15 7.71 -16.32
C SER A 98 1.41 7.82 -15.46
N VAL A 99 1.88 9.03 -15.24
CA VAL A 99 3.02 9.34 -14.37
C VAL A 99 2.48 9.61 -12.97
N PRO A 100 3.05 9.00 -11.92
CA PRO A 100 2.56 9.19 -10.57
C PRO A 100 2.85 10.59 -10.05
N GLU A 101 1.92 11.11 -9.27
CA GLU A 101 2.07 12.34 -8.50
C GLU A 101 2.06 12.00 -7.00
N ILE A 102 3.05 12.49 -6.26
CA ILE A 102 3.06 12.38 -4.80
C ILE A 102 2.24 13.53 -4.23
N LYS A 103 1.08 13.22 -3.63
CA LYS A 103 0.26 14.17 -2.89
C LYS A 103 0.57 14.06 -1.41
N ARG A 104 0.96 15.16 -0.80
CA ARG A 104 1.18 15.24 0.64
C ARG A 104 -0.11 15.67 1.31
N SER A 105 -0.66 14.84 2.17
CA SER A 105 -1.83 15.19 2.96
C SER A 105 -1.42 16.09 4.14
N ALA A 106 -2.20 17.16 4.35
CA ALA A 106 -1.99 18.11 5.42
C ALA A 106 -3.02 17.97 6.57
N ASP A 107 -3.77 16.88 6.60
CA ASP A 107 -4.84 16.70 7.59
C ASP A 107 -4.27 16.47 8.97
N GLY A 108 -4.11 17.54 9.75
CA GLY A 108 -3.97 17.62 11.23
C GLY A 108 -3.17 16.55 11.98
N GLY A 109 -2.66 15.56 11.27
CA GLY A 109 -1.85 14.43 11.67
C GLY A 109 -0.54 14.44 10.92
N LYS A 110 0.23 13.38 11.02
CA LYS A 110 1.45 13.19 10.27
C LYS A 110 1.18 13.26 8.77
N PRO A 111 2.06 13.92 7.99
CA PRO A 111 1.96 13.85 6.54
C PRO A 111 2.03 12.38 6.13
N HIS A 112 0.98 11.88 5.55
CA HIS A 112 1.00 10.62 4.82
C HIS A 112 0.95 10.96 3.35
N ASP A 113 1.95 10.49 2.65
CA ASP A 113 2.03 10.68 1.22
C ASP A 113 1.08 9.71 0.53
N VAL A 114 0.38 10.21 -0.47
CA VAL A 114 -0.45 9.42 -1.37
C VAL A 114 0.16 9.51 -2.75
N LEU A 115 0.47 8.38 -3.34
CA LEU A 115 0.91 8.28 -4.72
C LEU A 115 -0.31 8.08 -5.62
N ARG A 116 -0.55 8.98 -6.57
CA ARG A 116 -1.70 8.91 -7.48
C ARG A 116 -1.25 8.79 -8.92
N TYR A 117 -1.77 7.80 -9.62
CA TYR A 117 -1.74 7.65 -11.06
C TYR A 117 -3.08 8.13 -11.61
N ALA A 118 -3.12 9.37 -12.13
CA ALA A 118 -4.34 9.93 -12.69
C ALA A 118 -4.68 9.24 -14.00
N GLU A 119 -5.97 8.95 -14.22
CA GLU A 119 -6.45 8.28 -15.44
C GLU A 119 -5.68 6.99 -15.79
N ALA A 120 -5.18 6.27 -14.78
CA ALA A 120 -4.46 5.00 -14.99
C ALA A 120 -5.29 3.98 -15.78
N VAL A 121 -6.60 4.04 -15.61
CA VAL A 121 -7.58 3.40 -16.47
C VAL A 121 -8.61 4.48 -16.83
N SER A 122 -9.06 4.55 -18.08
CA SER A 122 -10.02 5.58 -18.52
C SER A 122 -11.18 5.73 -17.54
N GLY A 123 -11.37 6.95 -17.01
CA GLY A 123 -12.34 7.29 -15.97
C GLY A 123 -12.02 6.72 -14.58
N CYS A 124 -10.78 6.28 -14.33
CA CYS A 124 -10.38 5.78 -13.03
C CYS A 124 -8.94 6.18 -12.71
N ASP A 125 -8.73 6.65 -11.49
CA ASP A 125 -7.40 6.86 -10.93
C ASP A 125 -7.02 5.68 -10.03
N ILE A 126 -5.73 5.45 -9.86
CA ILE A 126 -5.22 4.51 -8.87
C ILE A 126 -4.40 5.29 -7.85
N GLU A 127 -4.71 5.13 -6.59
CA GLU A 127 -3.97 5.73 -5.48
C GLU A 127 -3.38 4.65 -4.57
N TYR A 128 -2.14 4.89 -4.15
CA TYR A 128 -1.44 4.09 -3.15
C TYR A 128 -1.09 4.93 -1.94
N SER A 129 -1.31 4.38 -0.75
CA SER A 129 -0.77 4.90 0.49
C SER A 129 -0.01 3.80 1.23
N VAL A 130 1.01 4.17 2.00
CA VAL A 130 1.85 3.23 2.74
C VAL A 130 1.74 3.54 4.22
N ASN A 131 1.63 2.49 5.03
CA ASN A 131 1.66 2.56 6.48
C ASN A 131 2.52 1.41 7.04
N GLY A 132 2.65 1.31 8.34
CA GLY A 132 3.46 0.28 8.99
C GLY A 132 3.01 -1.17 8.76
N ASN A 133 1.81 -1.40 8.21
CA ASN A 133 1.30 -2.75 7.88
C ASN A 133 1.49 -3.11 6.40
N GLY A 134 1.65 -2.15 5.51
CA GLY A 134 1.74 -2.44 4.08
C GLY A 134 1.30 -1.29 3.18
N VAL A 135 0.90 -1.66 1.99
CA VAL A 135 0.42 -0.78 0.93
C VAL A 135 -1.10 -0.90 0.84
N LYS A 136 -1.80 0.21 0.86
CA LYS A 136 -3.23 0.30 0.56
C LYS A 136 -3.41 0.83 -0.84
N GLU A 137 -4.21 0.13 -1.65
CA GLU A 137 -4.64 0.57 -2.98
C GLU A 137 -6.08 1.06 -2.94
N ASN A 138 -6.33 2.20 -3.57
CA ASN A 138 -7.67 2.69 -3.85
C ASN A 138 -7.82 2.87 -5.37
N ILE A 139 -8.88 2.35 -5.94
CA ILE A 139 -9.29 2.63 -7.32
C ILE A 139 -10.43 3.61 -7.26
N ILE A 140 -10.19 4.83 -7.71
CA ILE A 140 -11.17 5.92 -7.70
C ILE A 140 -11.87 5.94 -9.04
N ILE A 141 -13.17 5.65 -9.04
CA ILE A 141 -13.98 5.57 -10.24
C ILE A 141 -14.73 6.89 -10.39
N SER A 142 -14.36 7.69 -11.37
CA SER A 142 -14.95 9.01 -11.64
C SER A 142 -16.19 8.93 -12.53
N GLU A 143 -16.31 7.86 -13.31
CA GLU A 143 -17.40 7.69 -14.26
C GLU A 143 -18.10 6.36 -14.08
N LYS A 144 -19.43 6.37 -14.10
CA LYS A 144 -20.24 5.15 -14.05
C LYS A 144 -19.99 4.28 -15.28
N ALA A 145 -19.72 2.98 -15.05
CA ALA A 145 -19.60 1.98 -16.10
C ALA A 145 -20.61 0.83 -15.88
N GLU A 146 -20.93 0.12 -16.96
CA GLU A 146 -21.79 -1.08 -16.89
C GLU A 146 -21.10 -2.22 -16.11
N VAL A 147 -19.77 -2.31 -16.20
CA VAL A 147 -18.98 -3.36 -15.56
C VAL A 147 -17.69 -2.75 -15.00
N TYR A 148 -17.43 -3.03 -13.76
CA TYR A 148 -16.16 -2.71 -13.08
C TYR A 148 -15.33 -3.99 -12.95
N ARG A 149 -14.25 -4.08 -13.72
CA ARG A 149 -13.31 -5.21 -13.64
C ARG A 149 -11.89 -4.70 -13.81
N PHE A 150 -11.07 -4.93 -12.80
CA PHE A 150 -9.67 -4.52 -12.76
C PHE A 150 -8.79 -5.76 -12.63
N PRO A 151 -8.31 -6.34 -13.74
CA PRO A 151 -7.45 -7.50 -13.71
C PRO A 151 -6.02 -7.11 -13.34
N PHE A 152 -5.48 -7.80 -12.34
CA PHE A 152 -4.07 -7.69 -11.95
C PHE A 152 -3.34 -9.00 -12.22
N VAL A 153 -2.05 -8.88 -12.48
CA VAL A 153 -1.11 -10.00 -12.48
C VAL A 153 -0.29 -9.89 -11.21
N ILE A 154 -0.18 -11.00 -10.50
CA ILE A 154 0.61 -11.11 -9.29
C ILE A 154 1.75 -12.08 -9.56
N GLU A 155 2.99 -11.60 -9.45
CA GLU A 155 4.20 -12.42 -9.54
C GLU A 155 4.84 -12.48 -8.16
N THR A 156 5.38 -13.64 -7.81
CA THR A 156 5.94 -13.88 -6.47
C THR A 156 7.29 -14.57 -6.54
N GLU A 157 8.16 -14.25 -5.56
CA GLU A 157 9.40 -14.95 -5.34
C GLU A 157 9.51 -15.37 -3.86
N GLY A 158 9.86 -16.63 -3.61
CA GLY A 158 10.06 -17.18 -2.27
C GLY A 158 8.77 -17.37 -1.44
N VAL A 159 7.60 -17.27 -2.07
CA VAL A 159 6.31 -17.53 -1.42
C VAL A 159 5.40 -18.36 -2.30
N THR A 160 4.51 -19.11 -1.66
CA THR A 160 3.35 -19.77 -2.26
C THR A 160 2.09 -19.01 -1.87
N TYR A 161 1.02 -19.13 -2.65
CA TYR A 161 -0.23 -18.45 -2.35
C TYR A 161 -1.41 -19.38 -2.18
N ARG A 162 -2.39 -18.94 -1.40
CA ARG A 162 -3.68 -19.58 -1.22
C ARG A 162 -4.79 -18.54 -1.25
N ALA A 163 -5.73 -18.69 -2.17
CA ALA A 163 -6.96 -17.91 -2.17
C ALA A 163 -7.97 -18.55 -1.22
N ASP A 164 -8.56 -17.74 -0.35
CA ASP A 164 -9.65 -18.17 0.52
C ASP A 164 -10.98 -17.86 -0.17
N GLY A 165 -11.75 -18.90 -0.47
CA GLY A 165 -13.07 -18.76 -1.12
C GLY A 165 -14.13 -18.20 -0.19
N THR A 166 -13.93 -18.20 1.13
CA THR A 166 -14.90 -17.75 2.13
C THR A 166 -14.79 -16.25 2.36
N ASP A 167 -13.59 -15.77 2.69
CA ASP A 167 -13.37 -14.35 3.00
C ASP A 167 -12.81 -13.56 1.80
N ARG A 168 -12.61 -14.22 0.65
CA ARG A 168 -12.07 -13.65 -0.59
C ARG A 168 -10.69 -13.02 -0.45
N SER A 169 -9.93 -13.39 0.56
CA SER A 169 -8.55 -12.95 0.73
C SER A 169 -7.57 -13.87 0.00
N VAL A 170 -6.35 -13.37 -0.20
CA VAL A 170 -5.22 -14.16 -0.70
C VAL A 170 -4.09 -14.06 0.31
N SER A 171 -3.66 -15.18 0.85
CA SER A 171 -2.52 -15.28 1.75
C SER A 171 -1.31 -15.82 0.99
N PHE A 172 -0.14 -15.28 1.31
CA PHE A 172 1.15 -15.68 0.76
C PHE A 172 2.04 -16.15 1.91
N THR A 173 2.48 -17.40 1.83
CA THR A 173 3.30 -18.03 2.85
C THR A 173 4.71 -18.27 2.32
N CYS A 174 5.70 -18.14 3.18
CA CYS A 174 7.08 -18.49 2.84
C CYS A 174 7.17 -19.95 2.35
N SER A 175 7.77 -20.16 1.19
CA SER A 175 7.89 -21.49 0.60
C SER A 175 8.75 -22.45 1.44
N GLU A 176 9.64 -21.91 2.28
CA GLU A 176 10.56 -22.71 3.11
C GLU A 176 10.01 -22.97 4.51
N SER A 177 9.51 -21.91 5.20
CA SER A 177 9.08 -22.01 6.59
C SER A 177 7.57 -22.25 6.75
N GLY A 178 6.76 -21.92 5.73
CA GLY A 178 5.30 -21.97 5.82
C GLY A 178 4.69 -20.81 6.61
N GLU A 179 5.50 -19.83 7.04
CA GLU A 179 5.02 -18.66 7.78
C GLU A 179 4.33 -17.66 6.85
N ASP A 180 3.32 -16.97 7.36
CA ASP A 180 2.62 -15.92 6.62
C ASP A 180 3.56 -14.71 6.37
N VAL A 181 3.67 -14.29 5.10
CA VAL A 181 4.51 -13.17 4.68
C VAL A 181 3.67 -11.98 4.24
N PHE A 182 2.73 -12.22 3.32
CA PHE A 182 1.84 -11.18 2.80
C PHE A 182 0.39 -11.65 2.82
N ARG A 183 -0.53 -10.68 2.87
CA ARG A 183 -1.96 -10.94 2.71
C ARG A 183 -2.60 -9.80 1.92
N ILE A 184 -3.40 -10.17 0.92
CA ILE A 184 -4.32 -9.27 0.24
C ILE A 184 -5.70 -9.57 0.83
N PRO A 185 -6.30 -8.64 1.61
CA PRO A 185 -7.64 -8.83 2.16
C PRO A 185 -8.70 -8.77 1.07
N ALA A 186 -9.91 -9.17 1.40
CA ALA A 186 -11.05 -9.00 0.49
C ALA A 186 -11.19 -7.54 0.06
N PRO A 187 -11.39 -7.26 -1.22
CA PRO A 187 -11.68 -5.91 -1.67
C PRO A 187 -13.05 -5.48 -1.17
N TYR A 188 -13.20 -4.20 -0.89
CA TYR A 188 -14.47 -3.57 -0.58
C TYR A 188 -14.64 -2.30 -1.42
N MET A 189 -15.88 -1.88 -1.60
CA MET A 189 -16.20 -0.67 -2.36
C MET A 189 -17.16 0.18 -1.54
N TYR A 190 -17.04 1.49 -1.62
CA TYR A 190 -17.99 2.45 -1.07
C TYR A 190 -18.18 3.59 -2.07
N ASP A 191 -19.32 4.21 -2.03
CA ASP A 191 -19.61 5.39 -2.84
C ASP A 191 -19.22 6.68 -2.11
N GLY A 192 -19.45 7.84 -2.75
CA GLY A 192 -19.16 9.15 -2.16
C GLY A 192 -20.00 9.48 -0.91
N ALA A 193 -21.06 8.73 -0.61
CA ALA A 193 -21.82 8.84 0.61
C ALA A 193 -21.32 7.90 1.74
N GLY A 194 -20.37 7.01 1.43
CA GLY A 194 -19.82 6.05 2.36
C GLY A 194 -20.65 4.78 2.53
N GLU A 195 -21.62 4.56 1.64
CA GLU A 195 -22.42 3.33 1.62
C GLU A 195 -21.68 2.21 0.87
N VAL A 196 -21.80 0.96 1.37
CA VAL A 196 -21.19 -0.25 0.82
C VAL A 196 -22.22 -1.06 0.03
#